data_66a19fba9f8dd7daf2b67207c9221d75
#
_entry.id   66a19fba9f8dd7daf2b67207c9221d75
#
_cell.length_a   1.000
_cell.length_b   1.000
_cell.length_c   1.000
_cell.angle_alpha   90.00
_cell.angle_beta   90.00
_cell.angle_gamma   90.00
#
_symmetry.space_group_name_H-M   'P 1'
#
loop_
_entity.id
_entity.type
_entity.pdbx_description
1 polymer ?
#
loop_
_entity_poly.entity_id
_entity_poly.type
_entity_poly.pdbx_seq_one_letter_code
_entity_poly.pdbx_strand_id
1 'polypeptide(L)'
;MLPSIDGRIVLRDWKVAGLTREYETTAATFGADGWIIGRISMEPYAGKARVPARRNGAPVPRKDFVAKHDATSYAIAIDPSGKLRWDQSDIDGEHVITVLTESVSDDYLAFLQSKGVSYLFGGKSRIDVAKVLRKLRKSFGIKTLLLEGGGKINGSFLAADLIDELSVLVAPVADGSIGTPSLFDVASRRSPARSLKLLSIEKRSGGIVWLRYMRSR
;
A
#
# COMPACT_ATOMS: atom_id res chain seq x y z
N MET A 1 8.66 -4.43 -5.23
CA MET A 1 9.45 -4.01 -4.02
C MET A 1 10.93 -3.90 -4.37
N LEU A 2 11.65 -2.97 -3.71
CA LEU A 2 13.07 -2.69 -3.98
C LEU A 2 13.87 -2.76 -2.66
N PRO A 3 14.34 -3.95 -2.23
CA PRO A 3 15.19 -4.13 -1.07
C PRO A 3 16.69 -4.07 -1.40
N SER A 4 17.51 -3.85 -0.35
CA SER A 4 18.94 -4.16 -0.35
C SER A 4 19.18 -5.68 -0.41
N ILE A 5 20.44 -6.10 -0.58
CA ILE A 5 20.83 -7.52 -0.57
C ILE A 5 20.46 -8.20 0.76
N ASP A 6 20.53 -7.46 1.87
CA ASP A 6 20.15 -7.94 3.21
C ASP A 6 18.69 -7.64 3.59
N GLY A 7 17.84 -7.26 2.60
CA GLY A 7 16.38 -7.20 2.72
C GLY A 7 15.82 -5.91 3.32
N ARG A 8 16.61 -4.83 3.49
CA ARG A 8 16.12 -3.53 3.97
C ARG A 8 15.43 -2.77 2.85
N ILE A 9 14.47 -1.89 3.19
CA ILE A 9 13.64 -1.17 2.21
C ILE A 9 13.62 0.34 2.40
N VAL A 10 14.55 0.89 3.19
CA VAL A 10 14.67 2.34 3.41
C VAL A 10 15.78 2.90 2.52
N LEU A 11 15.38 3.50 1.40
CA LEU A 11 16.31 3.89 0.33
C LEU A 11 17.08 5.21 0.58
N ARG A 12 16.69 5.98 1.61
CA ARG A 12 17.15 7.38 1.81
C ARG A 12 18.67 7.56 1.70
N ASP A 13 19.44 6.62 2.23
CA ASP A 13 20.88 6.73 2.33
C ASP A 13 21.64 5.93 1.26
N TRP A 14 20.91 5.30 0.33
CA TRP A 14 21.52 4.49 -0.73
C TRP A 14 21.94 5.37 -1.91
N LYS A 15 23.24 5.38 -2.18
CA LYS A 15 23.83 6.16 -3.28
C LYS A 15 23.85 5.38 -4.59
N VAL A 16 22.71 4.86 -5.02
CA VAL A 16 22.56 4.12 -6.28
C VAL A 16 21.62 4.88 -7.21
N ALA A 17 22.13 5.29 -8.36
CA ALA A 17 21.34 6.00 -9.36
C ALA A 17 20.33 5.07 -10.04
N GLY A 18 19.18 5.63 -10.45
CA GLY A 18 18.21 4.95 -11.29
C GLY A 18 17.27 3.98 -10.58
N LEU A 19 17.37 3.80 -9.24
CA LEU A 19 16.51 2.88 -8.48
C LEU A 19 15.02 3.17 -8.69
N THR A 20 14.61 4.42 -8.57
CA THR A 20 13.19 4.83 -8.74
C THR A 20 12.71 4.53 -10.14
N ARG A 21 13.50 4.86 -11.17
CA ARG A 21 13.14 4.59 -12.56
C ARG A 21 12.96 3.09 -12.83
N GLU A 22 13.87 2.24 -12.35
CA GLU A 22 13.76 0.79 -12.48
C GLU A 22 12.53 0.25 -11.75
N TYR A 23 12.21 0.82 -10.59
CA TYR A 23 11.01 0.47 -9.85
C TYR A 23 9.73 0.80 -10.64
N GLU A 24 9.59 2.03 -11.10
CA GLU A 24 8.42 2.51 -11.86
C GLU A 24 8.25 1.75 -13.17
N THR A 25 9.32 1.58 -13.95
CA THR A 25 9.25 0.84 -15.22
C THR A 25 8.89 -0.62 -15.01
N THR A 26 9.36 -1.24 -13.92
CA THR A 26 8.99 -2.62 -13.57
C THR A 26 7.55 -2.69 -13.11
N ALA A 27 7.08 -1.77 -12.27
CA ALA A 27 5.70 -1.71 -11.81
C ALA A 27 4.71 -1.59 -12.98
N ALA A 28 5.02 -0.75 -13.96
CA ALA A 28 4.21 -0.56 -15.17
C ALA A 28 4.01 -1.85 -16.00
N THR A 29 4.94 -2.81 -15.93
CA THR A 29 4.82 -4.08 -16.69
C THR A 29 3.67 -4.98 -16.23
N PHE A 30 3.13 -4.75 -15.04
CA PHE A 30 2.05 -5.56 -14.49
C PHE A 30 0.66 -5.12 -14.95
N GLY A 31 0.51 -3.92 -15.54
CA GLY A 31 -0.80 -3.40 -15.96
C GLY A 31 -1.83 -3.44 -14.83
N ALA A 32 -1.41 -3.06 -13.63
CA ALA A 32 -2.24 -3.14 -12.45
C ALA A 32 -3.34 -2.06 -12.45
N ASP A 33 -4.48 -2.39 -11.86
CA ASP A 33 -5.59 -1.45 -11.70
C ASP A 33 -5.33 -0.42 -10.58
N GLY A 34 -4.30 -0.64 -9.75
CA GLY A 34 -3.90 0.27 -8.69
C GLY A 34 -2.79 -0.30 -7.80
N TRP A 35 -2.39 0.48 -6.82
CA TRP A 35 -1.36 0.12 -5.84
C TRP A 35 -1.83 0.41 -4.42
N ILE A 36 -1.30 -0.35 -3.46
CA ILE A 36 -1.68 -0.26 -2.05
C ILE A 36 -0.45 -0.19 -1.15
N ILE A 37 -0.43 0.83 -0.27
CA ILE A 37 0.64 1.04 0.69
C ILE A 37 0.12 1.40 2.08
N GLY A 38 1.01 1.34 3.06
CA GLY A 38 0.72 1.77 4.42
C GLY A 38 0.76 3.29 4.57
N ARG A 39 0.12 3.79 5.62
CA ARG A 39 0.02 5.22 5.95
C ARG A 39 1.36 5.97 5.87
N ILE A 40 2.41 5.43 6.49
CA ILE A 40 3.71 6.13 6.55
C ILE A 40 4.31 6.32 5.14
N SER A 41 4.20 5.30 4.30
CA SER A 41 4.65 5.38 2.90
C SER A 41 3.77 6.29 2.04
N MET A 42 2.50 6.48 2.43
CA MET A 42 1.56 7.37 1.75
C MET A 42 1.70 8.84 2.17
N GLU A 43 2.32 9.15 3.31
CA GLU A 43 2.44 10.53 3.80
C GLU A 43 3.08 11.52 2.79
N PRO A 44 4.10 11.16 2.00
CA PRO A 44 4.66 12.05 0.98
C PRO A 44 3.68 12.47 -0.13
N TYR A 45 2.68 11.65 -0.41
CA TYR A 45 1.65 11.90 -1.43
C TYR A 45 0.41 12.59 -0.86
N ALA A 46 0.24 12.52 0.46
CA ALA A 46 -0.87 13.16 1.15
C ALA A 46 -0.63 14.67 1.29
N GLY A 47 -1.72 15.41 1.44
CA GLY A 47 -1.68 16.85 1.66
C GLY A 47 -1.49 17.26 3.12
N LYS A 48 -1.75 18.54 3.39
CA LYS A 48 -1.65 19.15 4.73
C LYS A 48 -2.98 19.77 5.20
N ALA A 49 -4.08 19.50 4.52
CA ALA A 49 -5.39 20.03 4.85
C ALA A 49 -5.78 19.74 6.30
N ARG A 50 -6.39 20.73 6.95
CA ARG A 50 -6.94 20.54 8.30
C ARG A 50 -8.24 19.75 8.22
N VAL A 51 -8.46 18.85 9.18
CA VAL A 51 -9.76 18.23 9.41
C VAL A 51 -10.62 19.22 10.21
N PRO A 52 -11.70 19.78 9.65
CA PRO A 52 -12.57 20.69 10.37
C PRO A 52 -13.31 19.98 11.48
N ALA A 53 -13.36 20.59 12.68
CA ALA A 53 -14.25 20.12 13.74
C ALA A 53 -15.71 20.41 13.35
N ARG A 54 -16.57 19.40 13.42
CA ARG A 54 -17.99 19.52 13.13
C ARG A 54 -18.74 19.98 14.38
N ARG A 55 -19.19 21.23 14.38
CA ARG A 55 -20.07 21.72 15.44
C ARG A 55 -21.49 21.21 15.16
N ASN A 56 -22.04 20.38 16.02
CA ASN A 56 -23.42 19.87 15.96
C ASN A 56 -23.77 19.03 14.70
N GLY A 57 -22.80 18.28 14.14
CA GLY A 57 -23.06 17.38 13.00
C GLY A 57 -23.72 16.06 13.42
N ALA A 58 -24.69 15.57 12.62
CA ALA A 58 -25.24 14.22 12.80
C ALA A 58 -24.13 13.17 12.65
N PRO A 59 -24.20 12.01 13.35
CA PRO A 59 -23.23 10.94 13.19
C PRO A 59 -23.08 10.50 11.74
N VAL A 60 -21.83 10.28 11.31
CA VAL A 60 -21.54 9.74 9.97
C VAL A 60 -21.66 8.23 10.03
N PRO A 61 -22.54 7.63 9.21
CA PRO A 61 -22.71 6.17 9.18
C PRO A 61 -21.41 5.42 8.91
N ARG A 62 -21.17 4.32 9.61
CA ARG A 62 -20.00 3.44 9.41
C ARG A 62 -20.21 2.53 8.19
N LYS A 63 -20.42 3.17 7.02
CA LYS A 63 -20.57 2.52 5.72
C LYS A 63 -19.44 2.97 4.81
N ASP A 64 -19.05 2.10 3.88
CA ASP A 64 -18.10 2.45 2.83
C ASP A 64 -18.64 3.62 2.01
N PHE A 65 -17.78 4.50 1.57
CA PHE A 65 -18.11 5.65 0.73
C PHE A 65 -17.29 5.58 -0.57
N VAL A 66 -17.99 5.55 -1.68
CA VAL A 66 -17.42 5.63 -3.01
C VAL A 66 -17.76 7.00 -3.57
N ALA A 67 -16.79 7.87 -3.67
CA ALA A 67 -16.95 9.17 -4.28
C ALA A 67 -17.15 9.02 -5.80
N LYS A 68 -17.82 10.01 -6.42
CA LYS A 68 -17.92 10.07 -7.88
C LYS A 68 -16.53 10.41 -8.46
N HIS A 69 -16.05 9.61 -9.40
CA HIS A 69 -14.78 9.80 -10.11
C HIS A 69 -14.84 9.13 -11.49
N ASP A 70 -13.96 9.56 -12.39
CA ASP A 70 -13.79 8.97 -13.74
C ASP A 70 -12.47 8.19 -13.87
N ALA A 71 -11.72 8.05 -12.77
CA ALA A 71 -10.44 7.34 -12.75
C ALA A 71 -10.62 5.84 -12.99
N THR A 72 -9.66 5.25 -13.71
CA THR A 72 -9.56 3.81 -13.99
C THR A 72 -8.40 3.15 -13.25
N SER A 73 -7.60 3.95 -12.52
CA SER A 73 -6.49 3.51 -11.68
C SER A 73 -6.62 4.09 -10.26
N TYR A 74 -6.05 3.40 -9.26
CA TYR A 74 -6.34 3.67 -7.86
C TYR A 74 -5.09 3.67 -6.98
N ALA A 75 -4.95 4.72 -6.15
CA ALA A 75 -3.98 4.83 -5.09
C ALA A 75 -4.61 4.48 -3.73
N ILE A 76 -4.24 3.36 -3.13
CA ILE A 76 -4.90 2.86 -1.92
C ILE A 76 -4.01 3.04 -0.69
N ALA A 77 -4.49 3.77 0.31
CA ALA A 77 -3.81 4.01 1.58
C ALA A 77 -4.41 3.17 2.72
N ILE A 78 -3.62 2.34 3.38
CA ILE A 78 -4.04 1.70 4.64
C ILE A 78 -3.73 2.66 5.80
N ASP A 79 -4.76 3.37 6.27
CA ASP A 79 -4.69 4.33 7.37
C ASP A 79 -5.74 4.03 8.46
N PRO A 80 -5.53 3.00 9.28
CA PRO A 80 -6.55 2.50 10.21
C PRO A 80 -7.15 3.56 11.13
N SER A 81 -6.39 4.60 11.46
CA SER A 81 -6.75 5.63 12.44
C SER A 81 -7.08 7.00 11.85
N GLY A 82 -7.11 7.17 10.53
CA GLY A 82 -7.50 8.41 9.88
C GLY A 82 -6.52 9.57 10.11
N LYS A 83 -5.23 9.34 9.90
CA LYS A 83 -4.17 10.34 10.13
C LYS A 83 -3.73 11.07 8.87
N LEU A 84 -3.94 10.49 7.68
CA LEU A 84 -3.60 11.14 6.42
C LEU A 84 -4.47 12.38 6.20
N ARG A 85 -3.89 13.37 5.55
CA ARG A 85 -4.57 14.61 5.18
C ARG A 85 -4.57 14.73 3.68
N TRP A 86 -5.71 14.98 3.09
CA TRP A 86 -5.88 15.01 1.65
C TRP A 86 -6.24 16.42 1.20
N ASP A 87 -5.48 16.97 0.27
CA ASP A 87 -5.81 18.25 -0.37
C ASP A 87 -6.74 18.01 -1.57
N GLN A 88 -6.60 16.87 -2.24
CA GLN A 88 -7.36 16.44 -3.42
C GLN A 88 -7.71 14.95 -3.34
N SER A 89 -8.52 14.48 -4.28
CA SER A 89 -9.02 13.10 -4.34
C SER A 89 -8.23 12.17 -5.24
N ASP A 90 -7.12 12.64 -5.81
CA ASP A 90 -6.27 11.86 -6.70
C ASP A 90 -4.77 12.09 -6.43
N ILE A 91 -3.95 11.18 -6.94
CA ILE A 91 -2.50 11.25 -7.03
C ILE A 91 -2.16 10.96 -8.49
N ASP A 92 -1.66 11.95 -9.22
CA ASP A 92 -1.28 11.82 -10.64
C ASP A 92 -2.39 11.20 -11.53
N GLY A 93 -3.66 11.52 -11.23
CA GLY A 93 -4.83 11.01 -11.93
C GLY A 93 -5.38 9.68 -11.41
N GLU A 94 -4.75 9.07 -10.43
CA GLU A 94 -5.21 7.84 -9.76
C GLU A 94 -6.11 8.19 -8.57
N HIS A 95 -7.34 7.68 -8.56
CA HIS A 95 -8.28 7.99 -7.49
C HIS A 95 -7.85 7.43 -6.14
N VAL A 96 -7.89 8.29 -5.12
CA VAL A 96 -7.49 7.91 -3.75
C VAL A 96 -8.59 7.14 -3.04
N ILE A 97 -8.22 5.98 -2.48
CA ILE A 97 -9.06 5.17 -1.60
C ILE A 97 -8.36 5.01 -0.25
N THR A 98 -8.99 5.45 0.84
CA THR A 98 -8.44 5.27 2.19
C THR A 98 -9.11 4.09 2.90
N VAL A 99 -8.31 3.15 3.38
CA VAL A 99 -8.79 1.99 4.17
C VAL A 99 -8.70 2.31 5.65
N LEU A 100 -9.83 2.30 6.32
CA LEU A 100 -10.04 2.75 7.69
C LEU A 100 -10.53 1.64 8.60
N THR A 101 -10.42 1.85 9.93
CA THR A 101 -11.26 1.14 10.90
C THR A 101 -12.50 1.98 11.24
N GLU A 102 -13.51 1.34 11.82
CA GLU A 102 -14.73 2.04 12.25
C GLU A 102 -14.50 2.98 13.45
N SER A 103 -13.30 2.95 14.07
CA SER A 103 -12.92 3.79 15.21
C SER A 103 -12.53 5.23 14.84
N VAL A 104 -12.41 5.55 13.54
CA VAL A 104 -12.10 6.92 13.09
C VAL A 104 -13.21 7.90 13.46
N SER A 105 -12.87 9.18 13.63
CA SER A 105 -13.85 10.21 13.99
C SER A 105 -14.80 10.54 12.84
N ASP A 106 -16.01 11.01 13.19
CA ASP A 106 -16.98 11.52 12.22
C ASP A 106 -16.43 12.74 11.46
N ASP A 107 -15.63 13.58 12.13
CA ASP A 107 -14.99 14.72 11.50
C ASP A 107 -14.09 14.29 10.36
N TYR A 108 -13.33 13.21 10.57
CA TYR A 108 -12.44 12.67 9.53
C TYR A 108 -13.21 12.09 8.35
N LEU A 109 -14.30 11.35 8.61
CA LEU A 109 -15.15 10.81 7.54
C LEU A 109 -15.79 11.92 6.72
N ALA A 110 -16.33 12.95 7.37
CA ALA A 110 -16.90 14.11 6.70
C ALA A 110 -15.84 14.90 5.91
N PHE A 111 -14.63 14.99 6.44
CA PHE A 111 -13.49 15.57 5.72
C PHE A 111 -13.19 14.80 4.44
N LEU A 112 -13.06 13.46 4.48
CA LEU A 112 -12.84 12.65 3.28
C LEU A 112 -13.95 12.83 2.25
N GLN A 113 -15.21 12.83 2.68
CA GLN A 113 -16.37 13.07 1.81
C GLN A 113 -16.30 14.44 1.14
N SER A 114 -15.94 15.49 1.90
CA SER A 114 -15.81 16.86 1.36
C SER A 114 -14.68 17.01 0.34
N LYS A 115 -13.66 16.14 0.42
CA LYS A 115 -12.53 16.10 -0.51
C LYS A 115 -12.77 15.16 -1.70
N GLY A 116 -13.89 14.45 -1.74
CA GLY A 116 -14.15 13.45 -2.76
C GLY A 116 -13.25 12.22 -2.66
N VAL A 117 -12.65 11.97 -1.50
CA VAL A 117 -11.79 10.80 -1.25
C VAL A 117 -12.65 9.62 -0.85
N SER A 118 -12.57 8.52 -1.58
CA SER A 118 -13.27 7.28 -1.23
C SER A 118 -12.67 6.62 0.01
N TYR A 119 -13.52 5.93 0.80
CA TYR A 119 -13.01 5.14 1.90
C TYR A 119 -13.76 3.83 2.10
N LEU A 120 -13.04 2.82 2.59
CA LEU A 120 -13.55 1.50 2.94
C LEU A 120 -13.23 1.17 4.40
N PHE A 121 -14.18 0.59 5.11
CA PHE A 121 -13.92 0.04 6.43
C PHE A 121 -13.38 -1.39 6.34
N GLY A 122 -12.11 -1.57 6.71
CA GLY A 122 -11.46 -2.87 6.78
C GLY A 122 -11.84 -3.69 8.02
N GLY A 123 -12.44 -3.06 9.05
CA GLY A 123 -12.87 -3.72 10.28
C GLY A 123 -13.19 -2.73 11.39
N LYS A 124 -13.62 -3.24 12.55
CA LYS A 124 -13.99 -2.38 13.70
C LYS A 124 -12.78 -1.66 14.31
N SER A 125 -11.75 -2.41 14.67
CA SER A 125 -10.53 -1.89 15.35
C SER A 125 -9.22 -2.34 14.69
N ARG A 126 -9.28 -3.31 13.78
CA ARG A 126 -8.14 -3.84 13.01
C ARG A 126 -8.55 -4.01 11.56
N ILE A 127 -7.59 -3.88 10.66
CA ILE A 127 -7.81 -4.12 9.23
C ILE A 127 -7.72 -5.61 8.94
N ASP A 128 -8.78 -6.16 8.38
CA ASP A 128 -8.83 -7.45 7.71
C ASP A 128 -8.52 -7.22 6.23
N VAL A 129 -7.30 -7.55 5.83
CA VAL A 129 -6.82 -7.32 4.45
C VAL A 129 -7.61 -8.14 3.42
N ALA A 130 -8.08 -9.34 3.78
CA ALA A 130 -8.92 -10.15 2.89
C ALA A 130 -10.28 -9.49 2.63
N LYS A 131 -10.90 -8.92 3.68
CA LYS A 131 -12.13 -8.12 3.56
C LYS A 131 -11.91 -6.89 2.67
N VAL A 132 -10.77 -6.21 2.83
CA VAL A 132 -10.40 -5.05 2.01
C VAL A 132 -10.30 -5.43 0.54
N LEU A 133 -9.55 -6.47 0.18
CA LEU A 133 -9.41 -6.93 -1.21
C LEU A 133 -10.77 -7.27 -1.85
N ARG A 134 -11.66 -7.98 -1.12
CA ARG A 134 -13.02 -8.26 -1.63
C ARG A 134 -13.81 -6.99 -1.91
N LYS A 135 -13.70 -5.97 -1.04
CA LYS A 135 -14.38 -4.68 -1.23
C LYS A 135 -13.80 -3.88 -2.40
N LEU A 136 -12.48 -3.82 -2.53
CA LEU A 136 -11.80 -3.18 -3.65
C LEU A 136 -12.27 -3.79 -4.98
N ARG A 137 -12.28 -5.11 -5.07
CA ARG A 137 -12.80 -5.80 -6.27
C ARG A 137 -14.28 -5.50 -6.54
N LYS A 138 -15.12 -5.52 -5.50
CA LYS A 138 -16.57 -5.32 -5.65
C LYS A 138 -16.94 -3.89 -6.01
N SER A 139 -16.32 -2.90 -5.35
CA SER A 139 -16.75 -1.49 -5.44
C SER A 139 -15.99 -0.70 -6.52
N PHE A 140 -14.78 -1.13 -6.86
CA PHE A 140 -13.90 -0.42 -7.81
C PHE A 140 -13.46 -1.29 -8.99
N GLY A 141 -13.84 -2.56 -9.04
CA GLY A 141 -13.50 -3.47 -10.14
C GLY A 141 -12.02 -3.91 -10.15
N ILE A 142 -11.24 -3.59 -9.13
CA ILE A 142 -9.81 -3.88 -9.06
C ILE A 142 -9.57 -5.40 -9.09
N LYS A 143 -8.83 -5.87 -10.07
CA LYS A 143 -8.46 -7.28 -10.30
C LYS A 143 -6.99 -7.54 -10.01
N THR A 144 -6.12 -6.62 -10.45
CA THR A 144 -4.67 -6.67 -10.24
C THR A 144 -4.25 -5.50 -9.38
N LEU A 145 -3.61 -5.78 -8.25
CA LEU A 145 -3.20 -4.78 -7.27
C LEU A 145 -1.72 -4.94 -6.92
N LEU A 146 -0.94 -3.88 -7.04
CA LEU A 146 0.43 -3.84 -6.58
C LEU A 146 0.49 -3.57 -5.08
N LEU A 147 1.08 -4.49 -4.32
CA LEU A 147 1.38 -4.31 -2.91
C LEU A 147 2.79 -3.70 -2.79
N GLU A 148 2.85 -2.39 -2.53
CA GLU A 148 4.11 -1.62 -2.57
C GLU A 148 4.69 -1.26 -1.21
N GLY A 149 4.12 -1.81 -0.17
CA GLY A 149 4.79 -1.81 1.13
C GLY A 149 4.21 -0.85 2.17
N GLY A 150 4.91 -0.42 3.24
CA GLY A 150 6.14 -1.00 3.81
C GLY A 150 6.01 -2.36 4.46
N GLY A 151 7.09 -2.79 5.08
CA GLY A 151 7.26 -4.14 5.59
C GLY A 151 6.12 -4.68 6.45
N LYS A 152 5.52 -3.86 7.31
CA LYS A 152 4.36 -4.26 8.15
C LYS A 152 3.11 -4.57 7.33
N ILE A 153 2.86 -3.81 6.27
CA ILE A 153 1.72 -4.07 5.39
C ILE A 153 1.99 -5.33 4.57
N ASN A 154 3.17 -5.43 3.96
CA ASN A 154 3.58 -6.65 3.26
C ASN A 154 3.49 -7.89 4.17
N GLY A 155 3.97 -7.76 5.41
CA GLY A 155 3.87 -8.82 6.42
C GLY A 155 2.43 -9.23 6.72
N SER A 156 1.49 -8.28 6.76
CA SER A 156 0.07 -8.56 6.98
C SER A 156 -0.54 -9.37 5.83
N PHE A 157 -0.20 -9.04 4.58
CA PHE A 157 -0.64 -9.79 3.40
C PHE A 157 0.01 -11.18 3.33
N LEU A 158 1.31 -11.29 3.66
CA LEU A 158 2.01 -12.57 3.74
C LEU A 158 1.38 -13.49 4.80
N ALA A 159 1.12 -12.97 5.99
CA ALA A 159 0.50 -13.71 7.08
C ALA A 159 -0.92 -14.20 6.75
N ALA A 160 -1.65 -13.41 5.96
CA ALA A 160 -3.00 -13.73 5.49
C ALA A 160 -3.01 -14.64 4.23
N ASP A 161 -1.83 -15.00 3.70
CA ASP A 161 -1.67 -15.81 2.49
C ASP A 161 -2.33 -15.20 1.23
N LEU A 162 -2.17 -13.87 1.05
CA LEU A 162 -2.84 -13.07 0.03
C LEU A 162 -1.87 -12.47 -1.02
N ILE A 163 -0.66 -13.01 -1.13
CA ILE A 163 0.31 -12.62 -2.15
C ILE A 163 0.36 -13.72 -3.20
N ASP A 164 -0.04 -13.43 -4.43
CA ASP A 164 -0.02 -14.37 -5.54
C ASP A 164 1.35 -14.43 -6.20
N GLU A 165 1.97 -13.27 -6.42
CA GLU A 165 3.28 -13.11 -7.02
C GLU A 165 4.14 -12.14 -6.21
N LEU A 166 5.43 -12.45 -6.08
CA LEU A 166 6.45 -11.60 -5.48
C LEU A 166 7.41 -11.12 -6.56
N SER A 167 7.45 -9.80 -6.78
CA SER A 167 8.38 -9.10 -7.68
C SER A 167 9.36 -8.28 -6.84
N VAL A 168 10.64 -8.61 -6.92
CA VAL A 168 11.70 -8.03 -6.07
C VAL A 168 12.84 -7.53 -6.94
N LEU A 169 13.10 -6.24 -6.88
CA LEU A 169 14.28 -5.58 -7.47
C LEU A 169 15.36 -5.47 -6.40
N VAL A 170 16.27 -6.43 -6.35
CA VAL A 170 17.37 -6.41 -5.37
C VAL A 170 18.39 -5.35 -5.79
N ALA A 171 18.49 -4.28 -5.00
CA ALA A 171 19.47 -3.23 -5.21
C ALA A 171 20.88 -3.74 -4.84
N PRO A 172 21.95 -3.27 -5.54
CA PRO A 172 23.33 -3.64 -5.24
C PRO A 172 23.84 -2.87 -4.01
N VAL A 173 23.17 -3.04 -2.88
CA VAL A 173 23.44 -2.36 -1.61
C VAL A 173 23.39 -3.38 -0.49
N ALA A 174 24.39 -3.37 0.39
CA ALA A 174 24.33 -3.99 1.70
C ALA A 174 24.06 -2.89 2.73
N ASP A 175 22.90 -2.87 3.33
CA ASP A 175 22.45 -1.78 4.22
C ASP A 175 22.96 -1.97 5.64
N GLY A 176 22.81 -3.16 6.21
CA GLY A 176 23.29 -3.52 7.55
C GLY A 176 22.59 -2.83 8.72
N SER A 177 21.59 -1.97 8.48
CA SER A 177 20.89 -1.22 9.53
C SER A 177 20.10 -2.11 10.47
N ILE A 178 20.24 -1.91 11.77
CA ILE A 178 19.45 -2.59 12.80
C ILE A 178 18.15 -1.81 13.03
N GLY A 179 17.02 -2.54 13.12
CA GLY A 179 15.71 -1.95 13.44
C GLY A 179 15.02 -1.18 12.31
N THR A 180 15.62 -1.10 11.12
CA THR A 180 14.95 -0.56 9.93
C THR A 180 13.99 -1.60 9.34
N PRO A 181 12.90 -1.16 8.66
CA PRO A 181 11.95 -2.05 8.02
C PRO A 181 12.60 -3.00 7.02
N SER A 182 12.13 -4.26 7.03
CA SER A 182 12.47 -5.26 6.03
C SER A 182 11.37 -5.40 4.98
N LEU A 183 11.63 -6.23 3.97
CA LEU A 183 10.65 -6.54 2.93
C LEU A 183 9.32 -7.06 3.51
N PHE A 184 9.39 -7.85 4.58
CA PHE A 184 8.24 -8.36 5.33
C PHE A 184 8.51 -8.31 6.84
N ASP A 185 7.73 -7.50 7.56
CA ASP A 185 7.76 -7.41 9.02
C ASP A 185 6.45 -7.95 9.59
N VAL A 186 6.49 -9.10 10.22
CA VAL A 186 5.32 -9.75 10.81
C VAL A 186 5.42 -9.75 12.32
N ALA A 187 4.47 -9.11 12.99
CA ALA A 187 4.34 -9.13 14.44
C ALA A 187 3.69 -10.45 14.90
N SER A 188 4.35 -11.59 14.70
CA SER A 188 3.87 -12.90 15.11
C SER A 188 5.00 -13.74 15.70
N ARG A 189 4.70 -14.54 16.73
CA ARG A 189 5.63 -15.53 17.26
C ARG A 189 5.80 -16.76 16.34
N ARG A 190 4.86 -16.99 15.42
CA ARG A 190 4.93 -18.07 14.42
C ARG A 190 5.35 -17.47 13.09
N SER A 191 6.34 -18.09 12.46
CA SER A 191 6.78 -17.70 11.14
C SER A 191 5.65 -17.86 10.11
N PRO A 192 5.32 -16.81 9.34
CA PRO A 192 4.38 -16.92 8.23
C PRO A 192 5.08 -17.41 6.94
N ALA A 193 6.25 -18.02 7.05
CA ALA A 193 7.05 -18.44 5.90
C ALA A 193 6.22 -19.21 4.87
N ARG A 194 6.43 -18.91 3.60
CA ARG A 194 5.77 -19.55 2.46
C ARG A 194 6.81 -20.03 1.47
N SER A 195 6.60 -21.20 0.92
CA SER A 195 7.39 -21.68 -0.21
C SER A 195 7.00 -20.94 -1.47
N LEU A 196 7.99 -20.57 -2.26
CA LEU A 196 7.84 -19.83 -3.50
C LEU A 196 8.49 -20.61 -4.64
N LYS A 197 7.88 -20.54 -5.82
CA LYS A 197 8.44 -21.08 -7.07
C LYS A 197 9.03 -19.92 -7.87
N LEU A 198 10.30 -20.03 -8.23
CA LEU A 198 10.96 -19.06 -9.10
C LEU A 198 10.29 -19.03 -10.48
N LEU A 199 9.99 -17.83 -10.97
CA LEU A 199 9.48 -17.58 -12.32
C LEU A 199 10.58 -17.07 -13.25
N SER A 200 11.30 -16.02 -12.83
CA SER A 200 12.39 -15.43 -13.62
C SER A 200 13.43 -14.76 -12.75
N ILE A 201 14.63 -14.64 -13.33
CA ILE A 201 15.75 -13.83 -12.83
C ILE A 201 16.25 -13.00 -14.00
N GLU A 202 16.33 -11.68 -13.80
CA GLU A 202 16.81 -10.76 -14.83
C GLU A 202 17.83 -9.77 -14.22
N LYS A 203 18.93 -9.55 -14.95
CA LYS A 203 19.84 -8.45 -14.66
C LYS A 203 19.27 -7.16 -15.24
N ARG A 204 19.16 -6.14 -14.41
CA ARG A 204 18.70 -4.80 -14.78
C ARG A 204 19.88 -3.81 -14.80
N SER A 205 19.61 -2.56 -15.22
CA SER A 205 20.61 -1.49 -15.18
C SER A 205 21.07 -1.22 -13.75
N GLY A 206 22.24 -0.61 -13.60
CA GLY A 206 22.81 -0.25 -12.30
C GLY A 206 23.15 -1.43 -11.38
N GLY A 207 23.25 -2.66 -11.89
CA GLY A 207 23.58 -3.85 -11.08
C GLY A 207 22.40 -4.43 -10.30
N ILE A 208 21.18 -3.96 -10.56
CA ILE A 208 19.95 -4.48 -9.96
C ILE A 208 19.65 -5.89 -10.50
N VAL A 209 19.15 -6.76 -9.65
CA VAL A 209 18.63 -8.09 -10.04
C VAL A 209 17.14 -8.13 -9.80
N TRP A 210 16.36 -8.37 -10.85
CA TRP A 210 14.94 -8.56 -10.76
C TRP A 210 14.59 -10.04 -10.60
N LEU A 211 13.97 -10.37 -9.46
CA LEU A 211 13.51 -11.71 -9.10
C LEU A 211 11.99 -11.73 -9.12
N ARG A 212 11.42 -12.74 -9.79
CA ARG A 212 9.98 -12.99 -9.74
C ARG A 212 9.72 -14.39 -9.20
N TYR A 213 8.81 -14.47 -8.28
CA TYR A 213 8.35 -15.72 -7.67
C TYR A 213 6.84 -15.76 -7.63
N MET A 214 6.27 -16.95 -7.79
CA MET A 214 4.87 -17.18 -7.47
C MET A 214 4.72 -18.03 -6.21
N ARG A 215 3.59 -17.93 -5.55
CA ARG A 215 3.24 -18.77 -4.43
C ARG A 215 3.17 -20.24 -4.87
N SER A 216 3.86 -21.14 -4.16
CA SER A 216 3.64 -22.58 -4.29
C SER A 216 2.29 -22.93 -3.67
N ARG A 217 1.44 -23.60 -4.40
CA ARG A 217 0.14 -24.13 -3.92
C ARG A 217 0.35 -25.43 -3.17
#